data_5b30d2102a67bebde1f83ea05b3e2ed6
#
_entry.id   5b30d2102a67bebde1f83ea05b3e2ed6
#
_cell.length_a   1.000
_cell.length_b   1.000
_cell.length_c   1.000
_cell.angle_alpha   90.00
_cell.angle_beta   90.00
_cell.angle_gamma   90.00
#
_symmetry.space_group_name_H-M   'P 1'
#
loop_
_entity.id
_entity.type
_entity.pdbx_description
1 polymer ?
#
loop_
_entity_poly.entity_id
_entity_poly.type
_entity_poly.pdbx_seq_one_letter_code
_entity_poly.pdbx_strand_id
1 'polypeptide(L)'
;MREISVKGLPIIGKGANGTIYRLDEDKIVKVYNPNTNTLDRIEQEKYVAKKMFVYDIPSAISYDIVKVDDKYGLVYEWINASTLGQYLSNNPDQLDEFAIRMAKLLIKLHSTKFEKKILPDGRENLHMWVNIAEQSGYYSDEVISKLRNLINNIPYRNTFIHGDFHPGNIMVMNDELILIDMTDVSVGDPIIDLLGSYQIMKLVPQRPGGAERYTGMSNEMLLKLWCLFIREYTGITDSDELNKYEQKLKFYALIRSIPGITFSELVSKEVLNKLTNEVSNAFLQGYDIMSNNLSLKKVKWNPI
;
A
#
# COMPACT_ATOMS: atom_id res chain seq x y z
N MET A 1 -26.35 -12.45 -10.05
CA MET A 1 -25.54 -11.21 -10.04
C MET A 1 -26.24 -10.23 -10.97
N ARG A 2 -26.44 -8.97 -10.52
CA ARG A 2 -27.11 -7.92 -11.33
C ARG A 2 -26.13 -7.44 -12.41
N GLU A 3 -26.63 -7.23 -13.62
CA GLU A 3 -25.88 -6.59 -14.70
C GLU A 3 -26.16 -5.09 -14.72
N ILE A 4 -25.13 -4.27 -14.94
CA ILE A 4 -25.23 -2.81 -15.09
C ILE A 4 -24.36 -2.36 -16.28
N SER A 5 -24.72 -1.20 -16.85
CA SER A 5 -23.90 -0.56 -17.88
C SER A 5 -23.21 0.68 -17.30
N VAL A 6 -21.95 0.87 -17.62
CA VAL A 6 -21.19 2.09 -17.27
C VAL A 6 -21.02 3.04 -18.46
N LYS A 7 -21.66 2.72 -19.60
CA LYS A 7 -21.58 3.54 -20.81
C LYS A 7 -22.16 4.95 -20.55
N GLY A 8 -21.35 5.96 -20.76
CA GLY A 8 -21.74 7.38 -20.54
C GLY A 8 -21.66 7.85 -19.10
N LEU A 9 -21.30 6.98 -18.14
CA LEU A 9 -21.09 7.40 -16.76
C LEU A 9 -19.77 8.14 -16.58
N PRO A 10 -19.71 9.15 -15.69
CA PRO A 10 -18.48 9.85 -15.38
C PRO A 10 -17.43 8.91 -14.77
N ILE A 11 -16.20 8.97 -15.29
CA ILE A 11 -15.05 8.34 -14.66
C ILE A 11 -14.52 9.31 -13.61
N ILE A 12 -14.44 8.85 -12.36
CA ILE A 12 -13.97 9.63 -11.21
C ILE A 12 -12.61 9.15 -10.68
N GLY A 13 -12.15 7.97 -11.13
CA GLY A 13 -10.84 7.43 -10.79
C GLY A 13 -10.40 6.34 -11.76
N LYS A 14 -9.08 6.24 -11.96
CA LYS A 14 -8.48 5.18 -12.77
C LYS A 14 -7.16 4.77 -12.14
N GLY A 15 -6.99 3.48 -11.88
CA GLY A 15 -5.80 2.89 -11.26
C GLY A 15 -5.44 1.55 -11.87
N ALA A 16 -4.38 0.93 -11.35
CA ALA A 16 -3.89 -0.38 -11.80
C ALA A 16 -4.95 -1.49 -11.67
N ASN A 17 -5.75 -1.44 -10.60
CA ASN A 17 -6.74 -2.46 -10.29
C ASN A 17 -8.07 -2.30 -11.03
N GLY A 18 -8.34 -1.13 -11.63
CA GLY A 18 -9.59 -0.90 -12.34
C GLY A 18 -9.94 0.57 -12.56
N THR A 19 -11.19 0.80 -12.99
CA THR A 19 -11.74 2.14 -13.24
C THR A 19 -12.96 2.36 -12.37
N ILE A 20 -13.07 3.54 -11.78
CA ILE A 20 -14.15 3.92 -10.88
C ILE A 20 -15.11 4.85 -11.63
N TYR A 21 -16.38 4.46 -11.67
CA TYR A 21 -17.45 5.22 -12.30
C TYR A 21 -18.45 5.71 -11.26
N ARG A 22 -18.95 6.91 -11.44
CA ARG A 22 -20.07 7.43 -10.66
C ARG A 22 -21.39 6.79 -11.14
N LEU A 23 -22.08 6.05 -10.27
CA LEU A 23 -23.36 5.42 -10.62
C LEU A 23 -24.54 6.37 -10.42
N ASP A 24 -24.60 7.00 -9.25
CA ASP A 24 -25.67 7.91 -8.84
C ASP A 24 -25.15 8.91 -7.79
N GLU A 25 -26.06 9.59 -7.07
CA GLU A 25 -25.69 10.58 -6.07
C GLU A 25 -24.94 9.98 -4.89
N ASP A 26 -25.22 8.71 -4.56
CA ASP A 26 -24.71 8.06 -3.35
C ASP A 26 -23.78 6.87 -3.63
N LYS A 27 -23.59 6.49 -4.90
CA LYS A 27 -22.87 5.26 -5.25
C LYS A 27 -21.87 5.42 -6.38
N ILE A 28 -20.81 4.61 -6.27
CA ILE A 28 -19.81 4.39 -7.30
C ILE A 28 -19.70 2.90 -7.62
N VAL A 29 -19.12 2.58 -8.75
CA VAL A 29 -18.68 1.21 -9.06
C VAL A 29 -17.21 1.20 -9.46
N LYS A 30 -16.43 0.38 -8.78
CA LYS A 30 -15.06 0.01 -9.16
C LYS A 30 -15.15 -1.18 -10.10
N VAL A 31 -14.92 -0.95 -11.39
CA VAL A 31 -14.88 -2.01 -12.44
C VAL A 31 -13.46 -2.51 -12.53
N TYR A 32 -13.25 -3.77 -12.22
CA TYR A 32 -11.91 -4.36 -12.08
C TYR A 32 -11.30 -4.73 -13.42
N ASN A 33 -9.96 -4.63 -13.47
CA ASN A 33 -9.19 -5.16 -14.59
C ASN A 33 -9.17 -6.70 -14.49
N PRO A 34 -9.70 -7.44 -15.48
CA PRO A 34 -9.79 -8.90 -15.41
C PRO A 34 -8.43 -9.60 -15.39
N ASN A 35 -7.36 -8.95 -15.88
CA ASN A 35 -6.01 -9.49 -15.88
C ASN A 35 -5.37 -9.52 -14.47
N THR A 36 -5.87 -8.71 -13.53
CA THR A 36 -5.30 -8.57 -12.19
C THR A 36 -6.25 -8.99 -11.09
N ASN A 37 -7.57 -9.15 -11.38
CA ASN A 37 -8.58 -9.39 -10.35
C ASN A 37 -9.57 -10.48 -10.77
N THR A 38 -9.55 -11.60 -10.04
CA THR A 38 -10.52 -12.67 -10.16
C THR A 38 -11.78 -12.35 -9.35
N LEU A 39 -12.89 -13.05 -9.63
CA LEU A 39 -14.13 -12.92 -8.85
C LEU A 39 -13.89 -13.19 -7.36
N ASP A 40 -13.12 -14.23 -7.03
CA ASP A 40 -12.79 -14.59 -5.64
C ASP A 40 -12.10 -13.45 -4.89
N ARG A 41 -11.18 -12.72 -5.54
CA ARG A 41 -10.53 -11.55 -4.93
C ARG A 41 -11.52 -10.41 -4.68
N ILE A 42 -12.46 -10.19 -5.59
CA ILE A 42 -13.50 -9.17 -5.45
C ILE A 42 -14.47 -9.54 -4.34
N GLU A 43 -14.84 -10.81 -4.22
CA GLU A 43 -15.66 -11.33 -3.12
C GLU A 43 -14.95 -11.19 -1.78
N GLN A 44 -13.64 -11.43 -1.75
CA GLN A 44 -12.81 -11.21 -0.57
C GLN A 44 -12.76 -9.71 -0.21
N GLU A 45 -12.54 -8.80 -1.18
CA GLU A 45 -12.54 -7.35 -0.95
C GLU A 45 -13.89 -6.89 -0.36
N LYS A 46 -15.01 -7.35 -0.92
CA LYS A 46 -16.36 -7.10 -0.38
C LYS A 46 -16.51 -7.60 1.06
N TYR A 47 -16.08 -8.83 1.32
CA TYR A 47 -16.15 -9.43 2.65
C TYR A 47 -15.32 -8.63 3.66
N VAL A 48 -14.11 -8.25 3.29
CA VAL A 48 -13.22 -7.42 4.12
C VAL A 48 -13.84 -6.07 4.44
N ALA A 49 -14.32 -5.33 3.43
CA ALA A 49 -14.96 -4.04 3.63
C ALA A 49 -16.13 -4.12 4.62
N LYS A 50 -16.94 -5.20 4.56
CA LYS A 50 -18.00 -5.46 5.54
C LYS A 50 -17.45 -5.73 6.95
N LYS A 51 -16.32 -6.43 7.07
CA LYS A 51 -15.70 -6.71 8.36
C LYS A 51 -15.07 -5.46 8.98
N MET A 52 -14.54 -4.53 8.19
CA MET A 52 -14.01 -3.25 8.69
C MET A 52 -15.03 -2.52 9.54
N PHE A 53 -16.28 -2.46 9.07
CA PHE A 53 -17.38 -1.87 9.84
C PHE A 53 -17.58 -2.55 11.21
N VAL A 54 -17.51 -3.89 11.28
CA VAL A 54 -17.65 -4.66 12.53
C VAL A 54 -16.51 -4.39 13.51
N TYR A 55 -15.30 -4.11 12.99
CA TYR A 55 -14.11 -3.81 13.78
C TYR A 55 -13.91 -2.30 14.05
N ASP A 56 -14.91 -1.48 13.74
CA ASP A 56 -14.83 -0.02 13.90
C ASP A 56 -13.62 0.60 13.19
N ILE A 57 -13.28 0.06 12.01
CA ILE A 57 -12.25 0.61 11.13
C ILE A 57 -12.93 1.49 10.09
N PRO A 58 -12.64 2.80 10.04
CA PRO A 58 -13.27 3.71 9.10
C PRO A 58 -12.87 3.36 7.66
N SER A 59 -13.80 2.81 6.90
CA SER A 59 -13.60 2.41 5.51
C SER A 59 -14.88 2.58 4.69
N ALA A 60 -14.73 2.74 3.37
CA ALA A 60 -15.85 2.84 2.45
C ALA A 60 -16.77 1.60 2.52
N ILE A 61 -18.08 1.82 2.59
CA ILE A 61 -19.08 0.75 2.63
C ILE A 61 -19.21 0.11 1.25
N SER A 62 -19.02 -1.20 1.17
CA SER A 62 -19.28 -1.97 -0.05
C SER A 62 -20.70 -2.55 -0.05
N TYR A 63 -21.34 -2.53 -1.24
CA TYR A 63 -22.68 -3.08 -1.43
C TYR A 63 -22.63 -4.40 -2.19
N ASP A 64 -22.85 -4.37 -3.51
CA ASP A 64 -23.02 -5.57 -4.32
C ASP A 64 -21.95 -5.73 -5.39
N ILE A 65 -21.60 -6.97 -5.66
CA ILE A 65 -20.84 -7.32 -6.85
C ILE A 65 -21.81 -7.34 -8.03
N VAL A 66 -21.42 -6.68 -9.10
CA VAL A 66 -22.19 -6.52 -10.33
C VAL A 66 -21.37 -6.99 -11.53
N LYS A 67 -22.08 -7.36 -12.60
CA LYS A 67 -21.46 -7.63 -13.89
C LYS A 67 -21.52 -6.37 -14.76
N VAL A 68 -20.42 -6.02 -15.39
CA VAL A 68 -20.27 -4.86 -16.27
C VAL A 68 -19.64 -5.35 -17.57
N ASP A 69 -20.48 -5.63 -18.57
CA ASP A 69 -20.11 -6.34 -19.80
C ASP A 69 -19.44 -7.69 -19.47
N ASP A 70 -18.19 -7.90 -19.86
CA ASP A 70 -17.37 -9.10 -19.59
C ASP A 70 -16.59 -9.03 -18.26
N LYS A 71 -16.73 -7.93 -17.50
CA LYS A 71 -15.99 -7.64 -16.27
C LYS A 71 -16.87 -7.72 -15.03
N TYR A 72 -16.22 -7.73 -13.87
CA TYR A 72 -16.88 -7.58 -12.59
C TYR A 72 -16.64 -6.20 -12.02
N GLY A 73 -17.63 -5.68 -11.28
CA GLY A 73 -17.56 -4.47 -10.51
C GLY A 73 -18.01 -4.68 -9.07
N LEU A 74 -17.48 -3.90 -8.15
CA LEU A 74 -17.98 -3.80 -6.78
C LEU A 74 -18.53 -2.39 -6.56
N VAL A 75 -19.77 -2.33 -6.11
CA VAL A 75 -20.45 -1.07 -5.80
C VAL A 75 -20.08 -0.64 -4.40
N TYR A 76 -19.68 0.63 -4.26
CA TYR A 76 -19.38 1.28 -2.99
C TYR A 76 -20.26 2.51 -2.79
N GLU A 77 -20.34 2.97 -1.54
CA GLU A 77 -20.84 4.30 -1.26
C GLU A 77 -19.97 5.36 -1.95
N TRP A 78 -20.59 6.46 -2.34
CA TRP A 78 -19.88 7.64 -2.81
C TRP A 78 -19.47 8.49 -1.60
N ILE A 79 -18.19 8.53 -1.32
CA ILE A 79 -17.62 9.45 -0.35
C ILE A 79 -17.34 10.75 -1.08
N ASN A 80 -18.19 11.77 -0.88
CA ASN A 80 -17.99 13.09 -1.48
C ASN A 80 -16.89 13.86 -0.74
N ALA A 81 -15.65 13.43 -0.96
CA ALA A 81 -14.47 13.94 -0.30
C ALA A 81 -13.25 13.83 -1.23
N SER A 82 -12.16 14.47 -0.87
CA SER A 82 -10.88 14.32 -1.54
C SER A 82 -9.99 13.30 -0.82
N THR A 83 -8.99 12.78 -1.52
CA THR A 83 -7.94 12.00 -0.85
C THR A 83 -7.15 12.91 0.10
N LEU A 84 -6.55 12.33 1.13
CA LEU A 84 -5.72 13.08 2.08
C LEU A 84 -4.60 13.85 1.36
N GLY A 85 -4.01 13.27 0.32
CA GLY A 85 -3.01 13.95 -0.46
C GLY A 85 -3.53 15.19 -1.19
N GLN A 86 -4.69 15.08 -1.85
CA GLN A 86 -5.35 16.21 -2.50
C GLN A 86 -5.83 17.27 -1.49
N TYR A 87 -6.37 16.80 -0.35
CA TYR A 87 -6.80 17.69 0.73
C TYR A 87 -5.64 18.54 1.25
N LEU A 88 -4.51 17.92 1.57
CA LEU A 88 -3.33 18.60 2.07
C LEU A 88 -2.66 19.50 1.04
N SER A 89 -2.73 19.17 -0.25
CA SER A 89 -2.26 20.05 -1.33
C SER A 89 -3.03 21.35 -1.38
N ASN A 90 -4.31 21.34 -1.01
CA ASN A 90 -5.15 22.53 -0.93
C ASN A 90 -5.13 23.20 0.45
N ASN A 91 -4.69 22.50 1.51
CA ASN A 91 -4.66 22.97 2.90
C ASN A 91 -3.29 22.63 3.54
N PRO A 92 -2.19 23.20 3.05
CA PRO A 92 -0.82 22.84 3.48
C PRO A 92 -0.52 23.17 4.94
N ASP A 93 -1.23 24.09 5.55
CA ASP A 93 -1.16 24.45 6.96
C ASP A 93 -1.64 23.34 7.90
N GLN A 94 -2.46 22.41 7.41
CA GLN A 94 -2.96 21.28 8.21
C GLN A 94 -2.07 20.03 8.13
N LEU A 95 -0.96 20.08 7.41
CA LEU A 95 -0.10 18.91 7.16
C LEU A 95 0.39 18.27 8.46
N ASP A 96 0.81 19.07 9.44
CA ASP A 96 1.38 18.59 10.71
C ASP A 96 0.29 17.85 11.53
N GLU A 97 -0.92 18.39 11.59
CA GLU A 97 -2.05 17.75 12.27
C GLU A 97 -2.42 16.43 11.62
N PHE A 98 -2.60 16.44 10.30
CA PHE A 98 -3.01 15.23 9.58
C PHE A 98 -1.92 14.14 9.53
N ALA A 99 -0.64 14.50 9.63
CA ALA A 99 0.44 13.52 9.81
C ALA A 99 0.27 12.72 11.11
N ILE A 100 -0.06 13.42 12.21
CA ILE A 100 -0.33 12.80 13.52
C ILE A 100 -1.59 11.91 13.44
N ARG A 101 -2.67 12.43 12.83
CA ARG A 101 -3.92 11.67 12.67
C ARG A 101 -3.75 10.42 11.81
N MET A 102 -2.99 10.53 10.72
CA MET A 102 -2.63 9.40 9.86
C MET A 102 -1.83 8.33 10.62
N ALA A 103 -0.86 8.75 11.45
CA ALA A 103 -0.10 7.83 12.30
C ALA A 103 -1.01 7.12 13.33
N LYS A 104 -1.89 7.86 14.01
CA LYS A 104 -2.86 7.29 14.96
C LYS A 104 -3.83 6.32 14.30
N LEU A 105 -4.27 6.60 13.06
CA LEU A 105 -5.08 5.66 12.29
C LEU A 105 -4.33 4.35 12.05
N LEU A 106 -3.07 4.40 11.60
CA LEU A 106 -2.28 3.19 11.38
C LEU A 106 -1.99 2.45 12.69
N ILE A 107 -1.74 3.15 13.80
CA ILE A 107 -1.60 2.53 15.13
C ILE A 107 -2.90 1.81 15.52
N LYS A 108 -4.08 2.42 15.31
CA LYS A 108 -5.38 1.79 15.56
C LYS A 108 -5.52 0.50 14.73
N LEU A 109 -5.18 0.54 13.43
CA LEU A 109 -5.21 -0.64 12.55
C LEU A 109 -4.30 -1.74 13.10
N HIS A 110 -3.06 -1.42 13.40
CA HIS A 110 -2.07 -2.38 13.89
C HIS A 110 -2.35 -2.90 15.31
N SER A 111 -3.22 -2.23 16.06
CA SER A 111 -3.73 -2.68 17.36
C SER A 111 -4.94 -3.62 17.22
N THR A 112 -5.58 -3.64 16.03
CA THR A 112 -6.74 -4.48 15.76
C THR A 112 -6.30 -5.90 15.43
N LYS A 113 -6.87 -6.88 16.17
CA LYS A 113 -6.59 -8.30 15.96
C LYS A 113 -7.79 -8.96 15.29
N PHE A 114 -7.51 -9.71 14.23
CA PHE A 114 -8.53 -10.49 13.56
C PHE A 114 -8.58 -11.93 14.04
N GLU A 115 -9.75 -12.56 13.95
CA GLU A 115 -9.87 -14.00 14.15
C GLU A 115 -9.04 -14.75 13.11
N LYS A 116 -8.33 -15.80 13.55
CA LYS A 116 -7.54 -16.64 12.65
C LYS A 116 -8.39 -17.13 11.49
N LYS A 117 -7.89 -17.03 10.26
CA LYS A 117 -8.47 -17.50 8.99
C LYS A 117 -9.45 -16.56 8.26
N ILE A 118 -9.68 -15.35 8.74
CA ILE A 118 -10.57 -14.41 8.02
C ILE A 118 -9.83 -13.71 6.89
N LEU A 119 -8.57 -13.35 7.10
CA LEU A 119 -7.72 -12.65 6.13
C LEU A 119 -6.49 -13.49 5.76
N PRO A 120 -5.94 -13.31 4.54
CA PRO A 120 -4.70 -13.96 4.14
C PRO A 120 -3.51 -13.49 4.97
N ASP A 121 -2.43 -14.26 4.96
CA ASP A 121 -1.14 -13.84 5.49
C ASP A 121 -0.52 -12.80 4.56
N GLY A 122 -0.18 -11.62 5.05
CA GLY A 122 0.40 -10.54 4.24
C GLY A 122 1.73 -10.90 3.57
N ARG A 123 2.44 -11.92 4.06
CA ARG A 123 3.64 -12.44 3.40
C ARG A 123 3.31 -13.11 2.04
N GLU A 124 2.09 -13.65 1.87
CA GLU A 124 1.64 -14.23 0.60
C GLU A 124 1.58 -13.16 -0.50
N ASN A 125 1.07 -11.98 -0.17
CA ASN A 125 1.07 -10.84 -1.10
C ASN A 125 2.50 -10.43 -1.48
N LEU A 126 3.44 -10.41 -0.53
CA LEU A 126 4.83 -10.11 -0.82
C LEU A 126 5.49 -11.21 -1.69
N HIS A 127 5.21 -12.48 -1.44
CA HIS A 127 5.67 -13.58 -2.30
C HIS A 127 5.12 -13.50 -3.71
N MET A 128 3.86 -13.05 -3.88
CA MET A 128 3.28 -12.81 -5.21
C MET A 128 4.09 -11.76 -5.99
N TRP A 129 4.51 -10.67 -5.34
CA TRP A 129 5.39 -9.68 -5.97
C TRP A 129 6.74 -10.28 -6.40
N VAL A 130 7.34 -11.13 -5.55
CA VAL A 130 8.61 -11.81 -5.89
C VAL A 130 8.42 -12.81 -7.03
N ASN A 131 7.29 -13.51 -7.11
CA ASN A 131 6.97 -14.39 -8.25
C ASN A 131 6.92 -13.62 -9.58
N ILE A 132 6.40 -12.40 -9.57
CA ILE A 132 6.38 -11.53 -10.76
C ILE A 132 7.81 -11.14 -11.16
N ALA A 133 8.68 -10.81 -10.18
CA ALA A 133 10.08 -10.52 -10.44
C ALA A 133 10.80 -11.73 -11.05
N GLU A 134 10.58 -12.93 -10.51
CA GLU A 134 11.14 -14.18 -11.01
C GLU A 134 10.70 -14.46 -12.46
N GLN A 135 9.41 -14.38 -12.73
CA GLN A 135 8.84 -14.61 -14.07
C GLN A 135 9.30 -13.58 -15.10
N SER A 136 9.71 -12.39 -14.67
CA SER A 136 10.22 -11.35 -15.56
C SER A 136 11.57 -11.70 -16.22
N GLY A 137 12.34 -12.60 -15.59
CA GLY A 137 13.67 -13.01 -16.06
C GLY A 137 14.77 -11.94 -15.91
N TYR A 138 14.48 -10.81 -15.27
CA TYR A 138 15.45 -9.72 -15.07
C TYR A 138 16.35 -9.92 -13.84
N TYR A 139 16.02 -10.84 -12.93
CA TYR A 139 16.70 -11.03 -11.66
C TYR A 139 17.31 -12.42 -11.56
N SER A 140 18.50 -12.51 -10.96
CA SER A 140 19.16 -13.78 -10.72
C SER A 140 18.44 -14.61 -9.64
N ASP A 141 18.60 -15.93 -9.69
CA ASP A 141 18.07 -16.85 -8.67
C ASP A 141 18.54 -16.48 -7.25
N GLU A 142 19.75 -15.92 -7.14
CA GLU A 142 20.27 -15.45 -5.86
C GLU A 142 19.46 -14.28 -5.31
N VAL A 143 19.13 -13.27 -6.13
CA VAL A 143 18.28 -12.14 -5.73
C VAL A 143 16.90 -12.63 -5.32
N ILE A 144 16.29 -13.50 -6.11
CA ILE A 144 14.96 -14.06 -5.83
C ILE A 144 14.97 -14.86 -4.52
N SER A 145 15.98 -15.73 -4.33
CA SER A 145 16.13 -16.52 -3.10
C SER A 145 16.31 -15.64 -1.86
N LYS A 146 17.13 -14.59 -1.93
CA LYS A 146 17.36 -13.66 -0.82
C LYS A 146 16.09 -12.82 -0.51
N LEU A 147 15.31 -12.41 -1.53
CA LEU A 147 14.01 -11.75 -1.31
C LEU A 147 13.01 -12.67 -0.60
N ARG A 148 12.93 -13.94 -1.03
CA ARG A 148 12.07 -14.93 -0.36
C ARG A 148 12.48 -15.16 1.09
N ASN A 149 13.79 -15.28 1.35
CA ASN A 149 14.31 -15.40 2.71
C ASN A 149 13.97 -14.19 3.58
N LEU A 150 14.05 -12.97 3.02
CA LEU A 150 13.70 -11.76 3.74
C LEU A 150 12.22 -11.77 4.14
N ILE A 151 11.32 -12.19 3.25
CA ILE A 151 9.88 -12.32 3.52
C ILE A 151 9.62 -13.39 4.59
N ASN A 152 10.26 -14.56 4.47
CA ASN A 152 10.09 -15.68 5.41
C ASN A 152 10.56 -15.33 6.84
N ASN A 153 11.49 -14.37 6.97
CA ASN A 153 11.94 -13.86 8.26
C ASN A 153 11.02 -12.79 8.87
N ILE A 154 9.98 -12.32 8.16
CA ILE A 154 8.95 -11.45 8.73
C ILE A 154 8.10 -12.31 9.68
N PRO A 155 7.99 -11.94 10.99
CA PRO A 155 7.19 -12.70 11.93
C PRO A 155 5.72 -12.78 11.52
N TYR A 156 5.09 -13.93 11.74
CA TYR A 156 3.63 -14.00 11.65
C TYR A 156 2.98 -13.27 12.83
N ARG A 157 2.03 -12.40 12.54
CA ARG A 157 1.19 -11.74 13.54
C ARG A 157 -0.27 -11.75 13.07
N ASN A 158 -1.19 -11.74 14.03
CA ASN A 158 -2.63 -11.64 13.75
C ASN A 158 -3.10 -10.18 13.84
N THR A 159 -2.32 -9.29 13.25
CA THR A 159 -2.53 -7.83 13.24
C THR A 159 -3.08 -7.44 11.88
N PHE A 160 -4.05 -6.53 11.85
CA PHE A 160 -4.58 -5.99 10.60
C PHE A 160 -3.49 -5.27 9.82
N ILE A 161 -3.40 -5.56 8.54
CA ILE A 161 -2.51 -4.92 7.55
C ILE A 161 -3.36 -4.39 6.40
N HIS A 162 -3.22 -3.12 6.05
CA HIS A 162 -3.88 -2.51 4.89
C HIS A 162 -3.25 -2.96 3.57
N GLY A 163 -1.92 -3.10 3.56
CA GLY A 163 -1.15 -3.54 2.41
C GLY A 163 -0.73 -2.43 1.44
N ASP A 164 -1.43 -1.28 1.44
CA ASP A 164 -1.12 -0.11 0.61
C ASP A 164 -1.47 1.22 1.29
N PHE A 165 -0.98 1.43 2.51
CA PHE A 165 -1.30 2.58 3.36
C PHE A 165 -0.48 3.81 2.95
N HIS A 166 -1.13 4.79 2.31
CA HIS A 166 -0.55 6.08 1.92
C HIS A 166 -1.64 7.15 1.70
N PRO A 167 -1.29 8.46 1.61
CA PRO A 167 -2.29 9.55 1.52
C PRO A 167 -3.24 9.49 0.33
N GLY A 168 -2.89 8.74 -0.72
CA GLY A 168 -3.78 8.52 -1.88
C GLY A 168 -4.89 7.52 -1.60
N ASN A 169 -4.74 6.67 -0.56
CA ASN A 169 -5.71 5.64 -0.17
C ASN A 169 -6.45 5.99 1.14
N ILE A 170 -6.43 7.25 1.53
CA ILE A 170 -7.17 7.80 2.67
C ILE A 170 -8.01 8.97 2.17
N MET A 171 -9.32 8.95 2.45
CA MET A 171 -10.22 10.08 2.17
C MET A 171 -10.37 10.95 3.42
N VAL A 172 -10.61 12.25 3.24
CA VAL A 172 -10.92 13.20 4.32
C VAL A 172 -12.36 13.65 4.18
N MET A 173 -13.23 13.25 5.11
CA MET A 173 -14.64 13.63 5.14
C MET A 173 -15.02 14.11 6.53
N ASN A 174 -15.49 15.36 6.64
CA ASN A 174 -15.86 15.97 7.93
C ASN A 174 -14.76 15.83 8.99
N ASP A 175 -13.52 16.08 8.59
CA ASP A 175 -12.32 15.89 9.40
C ASP A 175 -11.98 14.44 9.79
N GLU A 176 -12.75 13.45 9.34
CA GLU A 176 -12.45 12.05 9.57
C GLU A 176 -11.62 11.44 8.45
N LEU A 177 -10.71 10.52 8.80
CA LEU A 177 -9.92 9.75 7.86
C LEU A 177 -10.61 8.43 7.56
N ILE A 178 -10.93 8.18 6.29
CA ILE A 178 -11.63 6.98 5.82
C ILE A 178 -10.71 6.22 4.85
N LEU A 179 -10.47 4.95 5.13
CA LEU A 179 -9.67 4.09 4.28
C LEU A 179 -10.43 3.67 3.02
N ILE A 180 -9.73 3.65 1.91
CA ILE A 180 -10.20 3.11 0.63
C ILE A 180 -9.20 2.12 0.07
N ASP A 181 -9.62 1.33 -0.93
CA ASP A 181 -8.83 0.30 -1.60
C ASP A 181 -8.35 -0.83 -0.68
N MET A 182 -9.30 -1.68 -0.28
CA MET A 182 -9.10 -2.84 0.59
C MET A 182 -8.63 -4.10 -0.15
N THR A 183 -8.02 -3.95 -1.33
CA THR A 183 -7.65 -5.08 -2.20
C THR A 183 -6.53 -5.93 -1.59
N ASP A 184 -5.57 -5.30 -0.90
CA ASP A 184 -4.37 -5.96 -0.37
C ASP A 184 -4.42 -6.22 1.15
N VAL A 185 -5.61 -6.08 1.74
CA VAL A 185 -5.79 -6.28 3.19
C VAL A 185 -5.46 -7.71 3.60
N SER A 186 -4.75 -7.83 4.69
CA SER A 186 -4.22 -9.10 5.21
C SER A 186 -4.02 -9.05 6.73
N VAL A 187 -3.53 -10.13 7.31
CA VAL A 187 -2.95 -10.15 8.67
C VAL A 187 -1.44 -10.34 8.58
N GLY A 188 -0.69 -9.69 9.45
CA GLY A 188 0.76 -9.82 9.42
C GLY A 188 1.50 -8.92 10.41
N ASP A 189 2.80 -8.86 10.24
CA ASP A 189 3.63 -7.90 10.98
C ASP A 189 3.45 -6.49 10.39
N PRO A 190 3.32 -5.44 11.22
CA PRO A 190 3.23 -4.05 10.81
C PRO A 190 4.27 -3.57 9.80
N ILE A 191 5.42 -4.24 9.73
CA ILE A 191 6.46 -3.93 8.74
C ILE A 191 5.93 -4.00 7.31
N ILE A 192 4.89 -4.83 7.05
CA ILE A 192 4.30 -5.03 5.72
C ILE A 192 3.62 -3.75 5.22
N ASP A 193 2.90 -3.02 6.09
CA ASP A 193 2.37 -1.70 5.74
C ASP A 193 3.47 -0.66 5.61
N LEU A 194 4.41 -0.65 6.56
CA LEU A 194 5.46 0.37 6.61
C LEU A 194 6.41 0.29 5.42
N LEU A 195 6.71 -0.89 4.89
CA LEU A 195 7.56 -1.00 3.69
C LEU A 195 6.88 -0.40 2.45
N GLY A 196 5.54 -0.54 2.33
CA GLY A 196 4.74 0.08 1.28
C GLY A 196 4.65 1.59 1.46
N SER A 197 4.30 2.04 2.67
CA SER A 197 4.27 3.47 3.02
C SER A 197 5.62 4.14 2.77
N TYR A 198 6.74 3.51 3.15
CA TYR A 198 8.09 4.00 2.89
C TYR A 198 8.36 4.12 1.39
N GLN A 199 7.99 3.11 0.62
CA GLN A 199 8.15 3.15 -0.84
C GLN A 199 7.43 4.35 -1.46
N ILE A 200 6.14 4.54 -1.14
CA ILE A 200 5.34 5.62 -1.73
C ILE A 200 5.72 6.99 -1.17
N MET A 201 5.92 7.12 0.14
CA MET A 201 6.08 8.42 0.78
C MET A 201 7.54 8.89 0.87
N LYS A 202 8.53 7.99 0.73
CA LYS A 202 9.95 8.33 0.86
C LYS A 202 10.77 8.07 -0.40
N LEU A 203 10.54 6.96 -1.13
CA LEU A 203 11.34 6.63 -2.31
C LEU A 203 10.76 7.23 -3.59
N VAL A 204 9.45 7.20 -3.76
CA VAL A 204 8.77 7.77 -4.94
C VAL A 204 9.03 9.27 -5.09
N PRO A 205 9.02 10.11 -4.04
CA PRO A 205 9.35 11.53 -4.15
C PRO A 205 10.77 11.87 -4.60
N GLN A 206 11.67 10.88 -4.61
CA GLN A 206 13.02 11.07 -5.17
C GLN A 206 13.03 11.15 -6.70
N ARG A 207 11.89 10.88 -7.34
CA ARG A 207 11.69 10.97 -8.78
C ARG A 207 10.84 12.21 -9.11
N PRO A 208 11.15 12.97 -10.18
CA PRO A 208 10.34 14.11 -10.58
C PRO A 208 8.87 13.71 -10.79
N GLY A 209 7.93 14.43 -10.18
CA GLY A 209 6.50 14.18 -10.30
C GLY A 209 6.00 12.86 -9.70
N GLY A 210 6.87 12.13 -8.97
CA GLY A 210 6.52 10.84 -8.39
C GLY A 210 5.42 10.94 -7.35
N ALA A 211 5.53 11.87 -6.40
CA ALA A 211 4.54 12.05 -5.35
C ALA A 211 3.16 12.46 -5.91
N GLU A 212 3.13 13.39 -6.83
CA GLU A 212 1.91 13.91 -7.44
C GLU A 212 1.09 12.80 -8.12
N ARG A 213 1.76 11.89 -8.83
CA ARG A 213 1.12 10.77 -9.51
C ARG A 213 0.36 9.82 -8.56
N TYR A 214 0.90 9.55 -7.38
CA TYR A 214 0.33 8.56 -6.43
C TYR A 214 -0.53 9.19 -5.36
N THR A 215 -0.25 10.44 -4.99
CA THR A 215 -0.89 11.06 -3.82
C THR A 215 -1.53 12.41 -4.11
N GLY A 216 -1.25 13.03 -5.25
CA GLY A 216 -1.67 14.40 -5.56
C GLY A 216 -0.87 15.48 -4.82
N MET A 217 0.21 15.11 -4.11
CA MET A 217 1.05 16.03 -3.34
C MET A 217 2.34 16.37 -4.08
N SER A 218 2.95 17.52 -3.76
CA SER A 218 4.33 17.78 -4.17
C SER A 218 5.30 16.82 -3.46
N ASN A 219 6.48 16.58 -4.08
CA ASN A 219 7.52 15.74 -3.49
C ASN A 219 7.95 16.26 -2.11
N GLU A 220 8.10 17.58 -1.94
CA GLU A 220 8.49 18.21 -0.70
C GLU A 220 7.45 17.99 0.43
N MET A 221 6.18 18.22 0.11
CA MET A 221 5.08 18.02 1.07
C MET A 221 4.98 16.55 1.52
N LEU A 222 5.12 15.61 0.59
CA LEU A 222 5.03 14.20 0.91
C LEU A 222 6.21 13.74 1.78
N LEU A 223 7.42 14.25 1.53
CA LEU A 223 8.59 14.00 2.38
C LEU A 223 8.43 14.60 3.78
N LYS A 224 7.84 15.80 3.90
CA LYS A 224 7.53 16.40 5.20
C LYS A 224 6.48 15.57 5.95
N LEU A 225 5.40 15.16 5.25
CA LEU A 225 4.37 14.31 5.82
C LEU A 225 4.96 12.99 6.34
N TRP A 226 5.82 12.33 5.55
CA TRP A 226 6.52 11.12 5.99
C TRP A 226 7.32 11.33 7.28
N CYS A 227 8.10 12.40 7.34
CA CYS A 227 8.95 12.68 8.50
C CYS A 227 8.15 12.84 9.81
N LEU A 228 7.02 13.52 9.75
CA LEU A 228 6.12 13.70 10.90
C LEU A 228 5.38 12.40 11.24
N PHE A 229 4.82 11.75 10.22
CA PHE A 229 4.09 10.49 10.35
C PHE A 229 4.93 9.39 11.01
N ILE A 230 6.17 9.17 10.52
CA ILE A 230 6.99 8.06 11.04
C ILE A 230 7.47 8.31 12.48
N ARG A 231 7.73 9.56 12.85
CA ARG A 231 8.05 9.95 14.23
C ARG A 231 6.90 9.67 15.17
N GLU A 232 5.71 10.11 14.83
CA GLU A 232 4.49 9.88 15.63
C GLU A 232 4.17 8.38 15.70
N TYR A 233 4.24 7.66 14.59
CA TYR A 233 3.95 6.24 14.54
C TYR A 233 4.92 5.39 15.40
N THR A 234 6.22 5.71 15.37
CA THR A 234 7.24 4.94 16.09
C THR A 234 7.47 5.42 17.52
N GLY A 235 7.10 6.67 17.83
CA GLY A 235 7.48 7.33 19.06
C GLY A 235 8.99 7.64 19.18
N ILE A 236 9.77 7.43 18.11
CA ILE A 236 11.21 7.68 18.10
C ILE A 236 11.45 9.18 17.93
N THR A 237 12.03 9.81 18.95
CA THR A 237 12.39 11.25 18.95
C THR A 237 13.85 11.49 18.57
N ASP A 238 14.73 10.54 18.86
CA ASP A 238 16.15 10.61 18.52
C ASP A 238 16.36 10.44 17.02
N SER A 239 17.11 11.34 16.41
CA SER A 239 17.31 11.36 14.95
C SER A 239 18.19 10.24 14.43
N ASP A 240 19.19 9.79 15.21
CA ASP A 240 20.09 8.72 14.81
C ASP A 240 19.38 7.36 14.91
N GLU A 241 18.55 7.19 15.94
CA GLU A 241 17.70 6.00 16.08
C GLU A 241 16.68 5.93 14.95
N LEU A 242 16.04 7.05 14.61
CA LEU A 242 15.09 7.12 13.50
C LEU A 242 15.77 6.80 12.15
N ASN A 243 16.98 7.35 11.93
CA ASN A 243 17.75 7.03 10.73
C ASN A 243 18.06 5.54 10.62
N LYS A 244 18.46 4.88 11.70
CA LYS A 244 18.68 3.43 11.73
C LYS A 244 17.41 2.65 11.42
N TYR A 245 16.28 3.09 11.96
CA TYR A 245 14.98 2.52 11.68
C TYR A 245 14.60 2.67 10.19
N GLU A 246 14.77 3.86 9.61
CA GLU A 246 14.51 4.13 8.20
C GLU A 246 15.44 3.33 7.26
N GLN A 247 16.71 3.10 7.63
CA GLN A 247 17.59 2.23 6.84
C GLN A 247 17.06 0.80 6.77
N LYS A 248 16.49 0.31 7.87
CA LYS A 248 15.83 -1.00 7.87
C LYS A 248 14.59 -1.00 6.99
N LEU A 249 13.71 0.02 7.09
CA LEU A 249 12.53 0.14 6.23
C LEU A 249 12.93 0.20 4.75
N LYS A 250 13.95 0.99 4.41
CA LYS A 250 14.50 1.09 3.05
C LYS A 250 14.86 -0.28 2.49
N PHE A 251 15.52 -1.10 3.30
CA PHE A 251 15.92 -2.44 2.90
C PHE A 251 14.71 -3.35 2.65
N TYR A 252 13.74 -3.38 3.58
CA TYR A 252 12.51 -4.16 3.40
C TYR A 252 11.65 -3.64 2.23
N ALA A 253 11.64 -2.34 1.95
CA ALA A 253 10.91 -1.76 0.83
C ALA A 253 11.40 -2.28 -0.54
N LEU A 254 12.62 -2.84 -0.62
CA LEU A 254 13.14 -3.49 -1.82
C LEU A 254 12.31 -4.71 -2.23
N ILE A 255 11.61 -5.36 -1.30
CA ILE A 255 10.70 -6.48 -1.60
C ILE A 255 9.60 -6.03 -2.59
N ARG A 256 9.11 -4.80 -2.48
CA ARG A 256 8.12 -4.22 -3.42
C ARG A 256 8.78 -3.43 -4.55
N SER A 257 9.87 -2.74 -4.27
CA SER A 257 10.52 -1.85 -5.24
C SER A 257 11.20 -2.62 -6.38
N ILE A 258 11.82 -3.77 -6.07
CA ILE A 258 12.47 -4.61 -7.07
C ILE A 258 11.44 -5.12 -8.10
N PRO A 259 10.36 -5.83 -7.70
CA PRO A 259 9.34 -6.23 -8.66
C PRO A 259 8.65 -5.04 -9.36
N GLY A 260 8.45 -3.93 -8.63
CA GLY A 260 7.81 -2.72 -9.17
C GLY A 260 8.54 -2.10 -10.37
N ILE A 261 9.85 -2.30 -10.49
CA ILE A 261 10.63 -1.81 -11.64
C ILE A 261 10.19 -2.53 -12.93
N THR A 262 9.81 -3.79 -12.87
CA THR A 262 9.40 -4.59 -14.03
C THR A 262 8.10 -4.11 -14.68
N PHE A 263 7.26 -3.38 -13.95
CA PHE A 263 6.01 -2.81 -14.45
C PHE A 263 6.19 -1.44 -15.13
N SER A 264 7.42 -0.95 -15.27
CA SER A 264 7.66 0.35 -15.89
C SER A 264 7.54 0.24 -17.41
N GLU A 265 6.31 0.38 -17.93
CA GLU A 265 6.03 0.43 -19.37
C GLU A 265 6.70 1.62 -20.11
N LEU A 266 7.29 2.55 -19.36
CA LEU A 266 7.83 3.81 -19.86
C LEU A 266 9.33 3.76 -20.21
N VAL A 267 10.01 2.64 -19.98
CA VAL A 267 11.46 2.49 -20.18
C VAL A 267 11.78 1.40 -21.21
N SER A 268 12.78 1.67 -22.07
CA SER A 268 13.27 0.64 -22.99
C SER A 268 13.82 -0.56 -22.24
N LYS A 269 13.84 -1.74 -22.89
CA LYS A 269 14.42 -2.97 -22.31
C LYS A 269 15.87 -2.78 -21.86
N GLU A 270 16.65 -1.97 -22.56
CA GLU A 270 18.04 -1.67 -22.20
C GLU A 270 18.15 -0.89 -20.90
N VAL A 271 17.32 0.15 -20.73
CA VAL A 271 17.25 0.94 -19.49
C VAL A 271 16.73 0.09 -18.35
N LEU A 272 15.74 -0.77 -18.61
CA LEU A 272 15.21 -1.69 -17.61
C LEU A 272 16.28 -2.69 -17.12
N ASN A 273 17.05 -3.30 -18.03
CA ASN A 273 18.18 -4.18 -17.68
C ASN A 273 19.23 -3.46 -16.84
N LYS A 274 19.58 -2.22 -17.18
CA LYS A 274 20.52 -1.43 -16.37
C LYS A 274 20.01 -1.19 -14.97
N LEU A 275 18.77 -0.72 -14.83
CA LEU A 275 18.15 -0.44 -13.54
C LEU A 275 18.02 -1.70 -12.66
N THR A 276 17.60 -2.82 -13.23
CA THR A 276 17.46 -4.07 -12.50
C THR A 276 18.81 -4.61 -12.01
N ASN A 277 19.88 -4.47 -12.81
CA ASN A 277 21.23 -4.83 -12.40
C ASN A 277 21.77 -3.93 -11.28
N GLU A 278 21.60 -2.60 -11.39
CA GLU A 278 22.03 -1.65 -10.36
C GLU A 278 21.34 -1.94 -9.03
N VAL A 279 20.01 -2.13 -9.05
CA VAL A 279 19.22 -2.39 -7.83
C VAL A 279 19.55 -3.78 -7.25
N SER A 280 19.76 -4.80 -8.11
CA SER A 280 20.17 -6.14 -7.67
C SER A 280 21.52 -6.12 -6.95
N ASN A 281 22.51 -5.43 -7.51
CA ASN A 281 23.82 -5.30 -6.88
C ASN A 281 23.75 -4.57 -5.54
N ALA A 282 23.02 -3.47 -5.47
CA ALA A 282 22.79 -2.73 -4.22
C ALA A 282 22.05 -3.58 -3.17
N PHE A 283 21.07 -4.37 -3.61
CA PHE A 283 20.34 -5.29 -2.73
C PHE A 283 21.26 -6.39 -2.18
N LEU A 284 22.06 -7.05 -3.03
CA LEU A 284 22.97 -8.12 -2.60
C LEU A 284 24.00 -7.61 -1.59
N GLN A 285 24.62 -6.46 -1.87
CA GLN A 285 25.56 -5.82 -0.94
C GLN A 285 24.89 -5.45 0.40
N GLY A 286 23.68 -4.86 0.35
CA GLY A 286 22.91 -4.51 1.55
C GLY A 286 22.46 -5.73 2.34
N TYR A 287 22.08 -6.81 1.67
CA TYR A 287 21.63 -8.05 2.30
C TYR A 287 22.72 -8.67 3.18
N ASP A 288 23.94 -8.75 2.70
CA ASP A 288 25.05 -9.33 3.45
C ASP A 288 25.42 -8.48 4.67
N ILE A 289 25.41 -7.16 4.54
CA ILE A 289 25.62 -6.23 5.67
C ILE A 289 24.50 -6.38 6.71
N MET A 290 23.25 -6.42 6.28
CA MET A 290 22.10 -6.49 7.16
C MET A 290 21.95 -7.85 7.84
N SER A 291 22.23 -8.95 7.15
CA SER A 291 22.19 -10.30 7.73
C SER A 291 23.25 -10.50 8.82
N ASN A 292 24.40 -9.83 8.69
CA ASN A 292 25.48 -9.87 9.68
C ASN A 292 25.25 -8.92 10.88
N ASN A 293 24.57 -7.78 10.68
CA ASN A 293 24.38 -6.74 11.71
C ASN A 293 23.02 -6.80 12.40
N LEU A 294 22.04 -7.48 11.83
CA LEU A 294 20.70 -7.62 12.39
C LEU A 294 20.46 -9.08 12.81
N SER A 295 20.64 -9.34 14.09
CA SER A 295 19.77 -10.33 14.70
C SER A 295 18.34 -9.79 14.53
N LEU A 296 17.67 -10.19 13.45
CA LEU A 296 16.29 -9.86 13.09
C LEU A 296 15.29 -10.18 14.22
N LYS A 297 15.78 -10.73 15.33
CA LYS A 297 15.04 -11.23 16.49
C LYS A 297 14.60 -10.17 17.50
N LYS A 298 15.04 -8.90 17.40
CA LYS A 298 14.69 -7.89 18.42
C LYS A 298 14.37 -6.52 17.82
N VAL A 299 13.28 -6.39 17.10
CA VAL A 299 12.50 -5.16 17.14
C VAL A 299 11.39 -5.40 18.13
N LYS A 300 11.52 -4.86 19.32
CA LYS A 300 10.38 -4.75 20.24
C LYS A 300 9.43 -3.74 19.61
N TRP A 301 8.42 -4.21 18.91
CA TRP A 301 7.20 -3.46 18.74
C TRP A 301 6.53 -3.49 20.10
N ASN A 302 6.60 -2.40 20.84
CA ASN A 302 5.67 -2.14 21.92
C ASN A 302 4.46 -1.47 21.26
N PRO A 303 3.34 -2.16 21.05
CA PRO A 303 2.07 -1.47 20.91
C PRO A 303 1.83 -0.79 22.26
N ILE A 304 1.65 0.54 22.24
CA ILE A 304 1.14 1.29 23.38
C ILE A 304 -0.26 0.78 23.71
#